data_92e54d4d352f43648d3fdb9c6ccae462
#
_entry.id   92e54d4d352f43648d3fdb9c6ccae462
#
_cell.length_a   1.000
_cell.length_b   1.000
_cell.length_c   1.000
_cell.angle_alpha   90.00
_cell.angle_beta   90.00
_cell.angle_gamma   90.00
#
_symmetry.space_group_name_H-M   'P 1'
#
loop_
_entity.id
_entity.type
_entity.pdbx_description
1 polymer ?
#
loop_
_entity_poly.entity_id
_entity_poly.type
_entity_poly.pdbx_seq_one_letter_code
_entity_poly.pdbx_strand_id
1 'polypeptide(L)'
;MDLDDCPGDPVVLETWLGAPALSYARRPATVLHVLDRAVQRWPDRTAFLDGDREITFAAFADRVERAARSLLDRGLAPGDAVAVASGNTLELATLLFACAHAGLVMVGLNTRLAPAQWAYMVEHSQAQLCLAAPGFDLDSAEDLGAALVTAAPTAWTCPARDPASTYAVVYTSGTTGRPKASQVVHRASVHSGMSYQRVLQLGPHDVTAVLFPMYYISAMHAHVLPAMLVGATCVLVDTTSPTAYVDVLRVRAVTWAYAVPSWWRLCLRVPGFAELPALTRLAAGGAPFPADLLGALRGALPAVRLYDVYGLSETHSPGCILTDSQFTGHAGTVGRPLDCMEAVVRSDDGLDLPPGEPGELWLRGSLVTTGYRHDPAATAAAIVDGWFDTGDIARICEHGFVRILDRSKDMINRGGTKIFSAEVEELLRQHPAVEDAAVIGVPDTLAGEAVAAYLVVNAPLTATEVRAWVRTRMADYAAPKRVEFLDALPRNAVGKTDKPSLRARHS
;
A
#
# COMPACT_ATOMS: atom_id res chain seq x y z
N MET A 1 22.28 -7.97 -21.72
CA MET A 1 21.11 -8.85 -21.64
C MET A 1 20.02 -8.07 -20.93
N ASP A 2 18.98 -7.76 -21.66
CA ASP A 2 17.97 -6.80 -21.23
C ASP A 2 17.02 -7.39 -20.17
N LEU A 3 16.67 -6.58 -19.17
CA LEU A 3 15.66 -6.94 -18.17
C LEU A 3 14.27 -7.23 -18.79
N ASP A 4 14.06 -6.77 -20.03
CA ASP A 4 12.79 -6.95 -20.74
C ASP A 4 12.61 -8.33 -21.35
N ASP A 5 13.70 -9.07 -21.54
CA ASP A 5 13.66 -10.44 -22.11
C ASP A 5 13.55 -11.52 -21.05
N CYS A 6 13.33 -11.16 -19.77
CA CYS A 6 13.39 -12.11 -18.66
C CYS A 6 12.06 -12.24 -17.91
N PRO A 7 11.05 -12.96 -18.44
CA PRO A 7 10.00 -13.53 -17.61
C PRO A 7 10.51 -14.58 -16.61
N GLY A 8 11.81 -14.81 -16.53
CA GLY A 8 12.47 -15.80 -15.70
C GLY A 8 13.82 -15.35 -15.14
N ASP A 9 13.97 -14.08 -14.72
CA ASP A 9 15.19 -13.67 -14.05
C ASP A 9 15.41 -14.54 -12.80
N PRO A 10 16.55 -15.23 -12.66
CA PRO A 10 16.75 -16.16 -11.56
C PRO A 10 16.69 -15.42 -10.22
N VAL A 11 15.98 -16.02 -9.28
CA VAL A 11 16.02 -15.62 -7.89
C VAL A 11 17.25 -16.26 -7.25
N VAL A 12 18.01 -15.46 -6.54
CA VAL A 12 19.24 -15.88 -5.83
C VAL A 12 19.08 -15.63 -4.34
N LEU A 13 19.86 -16.33 -3.54
CA LEU A 13 19.91 -16.09 -2.10
C LEU A 13 21.04 -15.10 -1.80
N GLU A 14 20.71 -14.02 -1.13
CA GLU A 14 21.63 -12.97 -0.68
C GLU A 14 21.42 -12.70 0.80
N THR A 15 22.29 -11.90 1.42
CA THR A 15 22.09 -11.44 2.78
C THR A 15 21.32 -10.11 2.78
N TRP A 16 20.22 -10.06 3.54
CA TRP A 16 19.45 -8.86 3.81
C TRP A 16 19.03 -8.84 5.28
N LEU A 17 19.20 -7.71 5.97
CA LEU A 17 18.90 -7.56 7.41
C LEU A 17 19.62 -8.62 8.29
N GLY A 18 20.82 -9.01 7.89
CA GLY A 18 21.62 -10.03 8.61
C GLY A 18 21.16 -11.48 8.39
N ALA A 19 20.15 -11.72 7.57
CA ALA A 19 19.58 -13.04 7.29
C ALA A 19 19.57 -13.37 5.78
N PRO A 20 19.47 -14.66 5.40
CA PRO A 20 19.26 -15.06 4.01
C PRO A 20 17.94 -14.48 3.48
N ALA A 21 17.95 -13.92 2.28
CA ALA A 21 16.78 -13.38 1.61
C ALA A 21 16.81 -13.67 0.10
N LEU A 22 15.67 -14.05 -0.44
CA LEU A 22 15.47 -14.23 -1.87
C LEU A 22 15.55 -12.87 -2.58
N SER A 23 16.21 -12.81 -3.73
CA SER A 23 16.53 -11.58 -4.45
C SER A 23 16.55 -11.81 -5.95
N TYR A 24 16.09 -10.83 -6.75
CA TYR A 24 16.27 -10.86 -8.19
C TYR A 24 17.75 -10.67 -8.55
N ALA A 25 18.34 -11.60 -9.30
CA ALA A 25 19.77 -11.59 -9.62
C ALA A 25 20.20 -10.41 -10.47
N ARG A 26 19.33 -9.97 -11.39
CA ARG A 26 19.60 -8.89 -12.35
C ARG A 26 18.70 -7.71 -12.06
N ARG A 27 19.05 -6.89 -11.08
CA ARG A 27 18.27 -5.72 -10.70
C ARG A 27 19.09 -4.45 -10.77
N PRO A 28 18.46 -3.29 -11.00
CA PRO A 28 19.07 -2.01 -10.67
C PRO A 28 19.46 -1.96 -9.20
N ALA A 29 20.57 -1.33 -8.86
CA ALA A 29 21.00 -1.25 -7.46
C ALA A 29 20.12 -0.30 -6.63
N THR A 30 19.63 0.78 -7.25
CA THR A 30 18.84 1.83 -6.60
C THR A 30 17.72 2.31 -7.52
N VAL A 31 16.76 3.07 -6.97
CA VAL A 31 15.71 3.72 -7.77
C VAL A 31 16.26 4.73 -8.77
N LEU A 32 17.46 5.28 -8.52
CA LEU A 32 18.15 6.14 -9.48
C LEU A 32 18.63 5.36 -10.69
N HIS A 33 19.19 4.18 -10.51
CA HIS A 33 19.57 3.31 -11.62
C HIS A 33 18.34 2.83 -12.42
N VAL A 34 17.14 2.78 -11.81
CA VAL A 34 15.89 2.56 -12.56
C VAL A 34 15.62 3.73 -13.48
N LEU A 35 15.71 4.97 -12.97
CA LEU A 35 15.53 6.20 -13.78
C LEU A 35 16.61 6.32 -14.87
N ASP A 36 17.88 6.11 -14.55
CA ASP A 36 18.99 6.16 -15.51
C ASP A 36 18.76 5.19 -16.68
N ARG A 37 18.34 3.95 -16.38
CA ARG A 37 18.01 2.96 -17.42
C ARG A 37 16.82 3.38 -18.27
N ALA A 38 15.78 3.97 -17.66
CA ALA A 38 14.62 4.49 -18.40
C ALA A 38 15.05 5.60 -19.36
N VAL A 39 15.91 6.52 -18.92
CA VAL A 39 16.46 7.60 -19.76
C VAL A 39 17.32 7.02 -20.90
N GLN A 40 18.18 6.05 -20.63
CA GLN A 40 19.03 5.42 -21.65
C GLN A 40 18.21 4.71 -22.74
N ARG A 41 17.09 4.09 -22.37
CA ARG A 41 16.30 3.28 -23.30
C ARG A 41 15.17 4.05 -23.97
N TRP A 42 14.54 4.98 -23.25
CA TRP A 42 13.32 5.67 -23.66
C TRP A 42 13.36 7.18 -23.38
N PRO A 43 14.43 7.92 -23.75
CA PRO A 43 14.60 9.32 -23.36
C PRO A 43 13.41 10.20 -23.72
N ASP A 44 12.84 10.00 -24.89
CA ASP A 44 11.79 10.83 -25.47
C ASP A 44 10.36 10.34 -25.17
N ARG A 45 10.21 9.19 -24.48
CA ARG A 45 8.87 8.72 -24.09
C ARG A 45 8.38 9.51 -22.89
N THR A 46 7.06 9.68 -22.85
CA THR A 46 6.37 10.32 -21.72
C THR A 46 6.52 9.49 -20.45
N ALA A 47 7.14 10.07 -19.43
CA ALA A 47 7.25 9.49 -18.10
C ALA A 47 6.02 9.81 -17.26
N PHE A 48 5.60 11.09 -17.25
CA PHE A 48 4.46 11.55 -16.48
C PHE A 48 3.53 12.45 -17.27
N LEU A 49 2.22 12.30 -16.99
CA LEU A 49 1.16 13.23 -17.34
C LEU A 49 0.57 13.79 -16.03
N ASP A 50 0.50 15.11 -15.90
CA ASP A 50 -0.05 15.84 -14.76
C ASP A 50 -1.00 16.92 -15.27
N GLY A 51 -2.28 16.63 -15.33
CA GLY A 51 -3.23 17.45 -16.07
C GLY A 51 -2.84 17.52 -17.54
N ASP A 52 -2.61 18.75 -18.03
CA ASP A 52 -2.14 19.00 -19.40
C ASP A 52 -0.59 19.05 -19.52
N ARG A 53 0.12 18.93 -18.41
CA ARG A 53 1.59 18.88 -18.41
C ARG A 53 2.07 17.50 -18.77
N GLU A 54 2.98 17.42 -19.71
CA GLU A 54 3.65 16.20 -20.13
C GLU A 54 5.16 16.35 -19.95
N ILE A 55 5.82 15.33 -19.43
CA ILE A 55 7.26 15.30 -19.29
C ILE A 55 7.84 13.97 -19.74
N THR A 56 8.92 14.01 -20.53
CA THR A 56 9.63 12.81 -20.97
C THR A 56 10.58 12.28 -19.88
N PHE A 57 11.09 11.06 -20.04
CA PHE A 57 12.07 10.50 -19.11
C PHE A 57 13.34 11.34 -19.01
N ALA A 58 13.87 11.83 -20.15
CA ALA A 58 15.05 12.70 -20.17
C ALA A 58 14.81 14.02 -19.45
N ALA A 59 13.68 14.68 -19.74
CA ALA A 59 13.33 15.94 -19.10
C ALA A 59 13.02 15.77 -17.61
N PHE A 60 12.42 14.64 -17.22
CA PHE A 60 12.19 14.33 -15.80
C PHE A 60 13.50 14.13 -15.05
N ALA A 61 14.46 13.40 -15.61
CA ALA A 61 15.77 13.21 -14.99
C ALA A 61 16.53 14.51 -14.80
N ASP A 62 16.55 15.39 -15.82
CA ASP A 62 17.13 16.75 -15.72
C ASP A 62 16.46 17.56 -14.60
N ARG A 63 15.12 17.49 -14.51
CA ARG A 63 14.36 18.16 -13.45
C ARG A 63 14.70 17.61 -12.06
N VAL A 64 14.85 16.29 -11.91
CA VAL A 64 15.27 15.63 -10.66
C VAL A 64 16.65 16.08 -10.24
N GLU A 65 17.62 16.11 -11.16
CA GLU A 65 19.00 16.54 -10.87
C GLU A 65 19.04 18.00 -10.39
N ARG A 66 18.34 18.90 -11.08
CA ARG A 66 18.22 20.32 -10.69
C ARG A 66 17.59 20.46 -9.30
N ALA A 67 16.50 19.76 -9.06
CA ALA A 67 15.82 19.78 -7.77
C ALA A 67 16.70 19.25 -6.63
N ALA A 68 17.43 18.16 -6.87
CA ALA A 68 18.39 17.62 -5.89
C ALA A 68 19.47 18.66 -5.55
N ARG A 69 19.99 19.35 -6.56
CA ARG A 69 20.96 20.42 -6.38
C ARG A 69 20.37 21.57 -5.58
N SER A 70 19.15 22.02 -5.91
CA SER A 70 18.47 23.08 -5.17
C SER A 70 18.35 22.77 -3.68
N LEU A 71 18.05 21.53 -3.34
CA LEU A 71 17.96 21.09 -1.94
C LEU A 71 19.31 21.12 -1.23
N LEU A 72 20.39 20.67 -1.90
CA LEU A 72 21.75 20.70 -1.35
C LEU A 72 22.29 22.15 -1.20
N ASP A 73 21.99 23.05 -2.15
CA ASP A 73 22.39 24.46 -2.10
C ASP A 73 21.73 25.22 -0.93
N ARG A 74 20.65 24.66 -0.32
CA ARG A 74 20.04 25.14 0.93
C ARG A 74 20.77 24.66 2.20
N GLY A 75 21.87 23.94 2.05
CA GLY A 75 22.68 23.43 3.15
C GLY A 75 22.20 22.10 3.74
N LEU A 76 21.26 21.43 3.07
CA LEU A 76 20.84 20.07 3.48
C LEU A 76 21.96 19.06 3.20
N ALA A 77 22.14 18.11 4.12
CA ALA A 77 23.14 17.06 4.04
C ALA A 77 22.49 15.68 3.88
N PRO A 78 23.19 14.68 3.31
CA PRO A 78 22.70 13.32 3.25
C PRO A 78 22.21 12.79 4.60
N GLY A 79 20.99 12.22 4.63
CA GLY A 79 20.29 11.78 5.83
C GLY A 79 19.28 12.77 6.39
N ASP A 80 19.35 14.06 6.02
CA ASP A 80 18.38 15.07 6.44
C ASP A 80 16.99 14.76 5.85
N ALA A 81 15.97 15.09 6.62
CA ALA A 81 14.59 14.88 6.24
C ALA A 81 13.95 16.16 5.67
N VAL A 82 13.14 15.97 4.62
CA VAL A 82 12.35 17.00 3.97
C VAL A 82 10.87 16.62 4.09
N ALA A 83 10.10 17.34 4.91
CA ALA A 83 8.67 17.13 5.05
C ALA A 83 7.92 17.83 3.92
N VAL A 84 6.89 17.17 3.38
CA VAL A 84 6.10 17.75 2.29
C VAL A 84 4.61 17.45 2.41
N ALA A 85 3.78 18.51 2.24
CA ALA A 85 2.34 18.41 2.08
C ALA A 85 1.97 18.71 0.62
N SER A 86 1.48 17.70 -0.12
CA SER A 86 1.13 17.85 -1.53
C SER A 86 0.14 16.77 -1.97
N GLY A 87 -0.70 17.06 -2.97
CA GLY A 87 -1.40 16.07 -3.77
C GLY A 87 -0.45 15.34 -4.74
N ASN A 88 -1.02 14.50 -5.62
CA ASN A 88 -0.26 13.80 -6.66
C ASN A 88 0.12 14.75 -7.79
N THR A 89 1.27 15.37 -7.70
CA THR A 89 1.78 16.35 -8.67
C THR A 89 3.16 15.96 -9.22
N LEU A 90 3.53 16.54 -10.34
CA LEU A 90 4.85 16.36 -10.91
C LEU A 90 5.94 16.88 -9.95
N GLU A 91 5.65 17.93 -9.17
CA GLU A 91 6.54 18.48 -8.14
C GLU A 91 6.82 17.46 -7.04
N LEU A 92 5.79 16.75 -6.56
CA LEU A 92 5.97 15.72 -5.53
C LEU A 92 6.77 14.52 -6.07
N ALA A 93 6.48 14.07 -7.31
CA ALA A 93 7.27 13.04 -7.98
C ALA A 93 8.73 13.46 -8.13
N THR A 94 8.96 14.73 -8.52
CA THR A 94 10.31 15.31 -8.64
C THR A 94 11.02 15.31 -7.28
N LEU A 95 10.36 15.77 -6.22
CA LEU A 95 10.96 15.82 -4.88
C LEU A 95 11.37 14.43 -4.39
N LEU A 96 10.53 13.41 -4.60
CA LEU A 96 10.82 12.04 -4.19
C LEU A 96 12.15 11.53 -4.80
N PHE A 97 12.31 11.71 -6.13
CA PHE A 97 13.54 11.31 -6.81
C PHE A 97 14.71 12.26 -6.50
N ALA A 98 14.45 13.54 -6.26
CA ALA A 98 15.48 14.50 -5.86
C ALA A 98 16.04 14.18 -4.46
N CYS A 99 15.19 13.80 -3.51
CA CYS A 99 15.63 13.30 -2.19
C CYS A 99 16.48 12.04 -2.36
N ALA A 100 16.02 11.07 -3.15
CA ALA A 100 16.80 9.87 -3.46
C ALA A 100 18.16 10.22 -4.05
N HIS A 101 18.21 11.20 -4.97
CA HIS A 101 19.40 11.65 -5.67
C HIS A 101 20.38 12.41 -4.75
N ALA A 102 19.85 13.28 -3.88
CA ALA A 102 20.65 14.06 -2.92
C ALA A 102 21.04 13.25 -1.66
N GLY A 103 20.46 12.06 -1.45
CA GLY A 103 20.62 11.26 -0.23
C GLY A 103 19.81 11.78 0.93
N LEU A 104 18.80 12.59 0.68
CA LEU A 104 17.84 13.11 1.64
C LEU A 104 16.70 12.11 1.85
N VAL A 105 15.89 12.36 2.88
CA VAL A 105 14.75 11.50 3.21
C VAL A 105 13.45 12.29 3.05
N MET A 106 12.63 11.97 2.05
CA MET A 106 11.32 12.57 1.90
C MET A 106 10.36 12.07 2.97
N VAL A 107 9.66 12.98 3.63
CA VAL A 107 8.62 12.71 4.62
C VAL A 107 7.28 13.20 4.06
N GLY A 108 6.55 12.32 3.43
CA GLY A 108 5.24 12.64 2.86
C GLY A 108 4.18 12.77 3.96
N LEU A 109 3.60 13.96 4.09
CA LEU A 109 2.52 14.23 5.05
C LEU A 109 1.17 13.82 4.46
N ASN A 110 0.45 12.97 5.17
CA ASN A 110 -0.91 12.60 4.73
C ASN A 110 -1.84 13.82 4.81
N THR A 111 -2.26 14.31 3.66
CA THR A 111 -3.06 15.54 3.50
C THR A 111 -4.48 15.46 4.09
N ARG A 112 -4.90 14.28 4.55
CA ARG A 112 -6.19 14.05 5.22
C ARG A 112 -6.08 14.08 6.75
N LEU A 113 -4.88 14.24 7.29
CA LEU A 113 -4.65 14.30 8.73
C LEU A 113 -4.79 15.73 9.24
N ALA A 114 -5.12 15.86 10.54
CA ALA A 114 -5.20 17.15 11.20
C ALA A 114 -3.81 17.80 11.37
N PRO A 115 -3.70 19.14 11.45
CA PRO A 115 -2.42 19.85 11.62
C PRO A 115 -1.57 19.36 12.78
N ALA A 116 -2.17 19.00 13.91
CA ALA A 116 -1.43 18.44 15.07
C ALA A 116 -0.71 17.11 14.74
N GLN A 117 -1.25 16.31 13.83
CA GLN A 117 -0.60 15.07 13.39
C GLN A 117 0.55 15.37 12.42
N TRP A 118 0.45 16.42 11.60
CA TRP A 118 1.57 16.90 10.79
C TRP A 118 2.71 17.42 11.65
N ALA A 119 2.40 18.24 12.67
CA ALA A 119 3.40 18.73 13.61
C ALA A 119 4.17 17.58 14.28
N TYR A 120 3.46 16.54 14.72
CA TYR A 120 4.10 15.32 15.25
C TYR A 120 5.02 14.65 14.21
N MET A 121 4.58 14.51 12.95
CA MET A 121 5.37 13.85 11.89
C MET A 121 6.63 14.67 11.56
N VAL A 122 6.53 15.98 11.50
CA VAL A 122 7.66 16.92 11.26
C VAL A 122 8.67 16.83 12.41
N GLU A 123 8.21 16.93 13.66
CA GLU A 123 9.06 16.82 14.85
C GLU A 123 9.73 15.44 14.94
N HIS A 124 8.95 14.37 14.85
CA HIS A 124 9.45 12.99 14.96
C HIS A 124 10.46 12.65 13.87
N SER A 125 10.24 13.09 12.63
CA SER A 125 11.16 12.85 11.52
C SER A 125 12.42 13.71 11.58
N GLN A 126 12.43 14.73 12.45
CA GLN A 126 13.48 15.76 12.54
C GLN A 126 13.68 16.46 11.18
N ALA A 127 12.57 16.85 10.52
CA ALA A 127 12.65 17.48 9.21
C ALA A 127 13.38 18.82 9.29
N GLN A 128 14.41 18.99 8.44
CA GLN A 128 15.21 20.21 8.33
C GLN A 128 14.57 21.23 7.39
N LEU A 129 13.72 20.76 6.50
CA LEU A 129 12.99 21.60 5.54
C LEU A 129 11.53 21.12 5.47
N CYS A 130 10.60 22.08 5.49
CA CYS A 130 9.20 21.83 5.23
C CYS A 130 8.79 22.46 3.90
N LEU A 131 8.07 21.72 3.06
CA LEU A 131 7.59 22.15 1.75
C LEU A 131 6.07 21.94 1.65
N ALA A 132 5.36 22.85 1.01
CA ALA A 132 3.95 22.69 0.76
C ALA A 132 3.57 23.07 -0.68
N ALA A 133 2.71 22.28 -1.30
CA ALA A 133 2.05 22.70 -2.53
C ALA A 133 0.95 23.73 -2.23
N PRO A 134 0.54 24.54 -3.21
CA PRO A 134 -0.57 25.49 -3.04
C PRO A 134 -1.83 24.81 -2.48
N GLY A 135 -2.45 25.43 -1.48
CA GLY A 135 -3.65 24.93 -0.81
C GLY A 135 -3.40 24.08 0.43
N PHE A 136 -2.15 23.79 0.79
CA PHE A 136 -1.78 23.14 2.06
C PHE A 136 -1.08 24.14 2.99
N ASP A 137 -1.63 24.30 4.19
CA ASP A 137 -1.11 25.20 5.23
C ASP A 137 -0.24 24.37 6.22
N LEU A 138 1.04 24.29 5.92
CA LEU A 138 2.04 23.65 6.76
C LEU A 138 2.93 24.75 7.37
N ASP A 139 3.04 24.76 8.68
CA ASP A 139 3.80 25.78 9.41
C ASP A 139 5.24 25.87 8.93
N SER A 140 5.73 27.09 8.72
CA SER A 140 7.09 27.40 8.25
C SER A 140 7.48 26.73 6.91
N ALA A 141 6.52 26.30 6.09
CA ALA A 141 6.82 25.65 4.81
C ALA A 141 7.13 26.66 3.71
N GLU A 142 8.10 26.33 2.87
CA GLU A 142 8.34 26.99 1.60
C GLU A 142 7.42 26.40 0.51
N ASP A 143 7.18 27.17 -0.56
CA ASP A 143 6.44 26.68 -1.74
C ASP A 143 7.21 25.54 -2.42
N LEU A 144 6.55 24.38 -2.59
CA LEU A 144 7.16 23.17 -3.16
C LEU A 144 7.71 23.42 -4.57
N GLY A 145 6.94 24.12 -5.42
CA GLY A 145 7.35 24.39 -6.80
C GLY A 145 8.58 25.28 -6.86
N ALA A 146 8.60 26.36 -6.08
CA ALA A 146 9.71 27.30 -6.03
C ALA A 146 10.97 26.64 -5.44
N ALA A 147 10.82 25.75 -4.45
CA ALA A 147 11.95 25.07 -3.81
C ALA A 147 12.72 24.14 -4.78
N LEU A 148 12.08 23.62 -5.81
CA LEU A 148 12.66 22.67 -6.77
C LEU A 148 13.28 23.34 -8.01
N VAL A 149 13.22 24.68 -8.10
CA VAL A 149 13.79 25.43 -9.23
C VAL A 149 15.16 25.96 -8.85
N THR A 150 16.20 25.58 -9.61
CA THR A 150 17.52 26.23 -9.53
C THR A 150 17.81 27.04 -10.77
N ALA A 151 18.72 28.02 -10.65
CA ALA A 151 19.48 28.55 -11.74
C ALA A 151 20.39 27.44 -12.35
N ALA A 152 20.93 27.64 -13.57
CA ALA A 152 21.59 26.66 -14.42
C ALA A 152 22.50 25.63 -13.73
N PRO A 153 22.57 24.37 -14.21
CA PRO A 153 23.35 23.31 -13.59
C PRO A 153 24.85 23.63 -13.59
N THR A 154 25.45 23.65 -12.41
CA THR A 154 26.91 23.44 -12.29
C THR A 154 27.14 21.94 -12.30
N ALA A 155 28.15 21.45 -13.01
CA ALA A 155 28.47 20.04 -13.07
C ALA A 155 28.60 19.45 -11.62
N TRP A 156 27.71 18.53 -11.27
CA TRP A 156 27.72 17.85 -10.02
C TRP A 156 27.59 16.34 -10.25
N THR A 157 28.44 15.57 -9.61
CA THR A 157 28.39 14.13 -9.71
C THR A 157 27.64 13.59 -8.50
N CYS A 158 26.53 12.90 -8.74
CA CYS A 158 25.80 12.22 -7.68
C CYS A 158 26.71 11.16 -7.03
N PRO A 159 26.96 11.22 -5.72
CA PRO A 159 27.66 10.14 -5.05
C PRO A 159 26.89 8.83 -5.17
N ALA A 160 27.60 7.71 -5.29
CA ALA A 160 26.97 6.39 -5.27
C ALA A 160 26.13 6.23 -4.02
N ARG A 161 24.90 5.73 -4.17
CA ARG A 161 24.00 5.47 -3.05
C ARG A 161 24.05 4.02 -2.64
N ASP A 162 24.11 3.77 -1.33
CA ASP A 162 23.95 2.44 -0.78
C ASP A 162 22.52 1.95 -1.07
N PRO A 163 22.32 0.77 -1.66
CA PRO A 163 21.01 0.17 -1.87
C PRO A 163 20.17 0.04 -0.58
N ALA A 164 20.81 -0.03 0.59
CA ALA A 164 20.15 -0.07 1.89
C ALA A 164 19.78 1.31 2.44
N SER A 165 20.23 2.42 1.82
CA SER A 165 19.93 3.75 2.31
C SER A 165 18.45 4.10 2.15
N THR A 166 17.93 4.84 3.14
CA THR A 166 16.56 5.37 3.18
C THR A 166 16.48 6.64 2.34
N TYR A 167 15.48 6.75 1.46
CA TYR A 167 15.23 7.96 0.68
C TYR A 167 13.82 8.55 0.92
N ALA A 168 12.95 7.80 1.61
CA ALA A 168 11.67 8.29 2.07
C ALA A 168 11.23 7.55 3.33
N VAL A 169 10.24 8.08 4.03
CA VAL A 169 9.52 7.38 5.10
C VAL A 169 8.02 7.48 4.88
N VAL A 170 7.32 6.40 5.24
CA VAL A 170 5.86 6.36 5.22
C VAL A 170 5.37 6.15 6.65
N TYR A 171 4.53 7.07 7.13
CA TYR A 171 3.93 6.94 8.44
C TYR A 171 2.76 5.96 8.42
N THR A 172 2.83 4.95 9.28
CA THR A 172 1.78 3.93 9.44
C THR A 172 1.06 4.14 10.77
N SER A 173 -0.24 3.79 10.83
CA SER A 173 -0.99 3.81 12.08
C SER A 173 -0.48 2.70 13.00
N GLY A 174 0.39 3.06 13.94
CA GLY A 174 0.94 2.13 14.93
C GLY A 174 -0.15 1.48 15.80
N THR A 175 0.14 0.30 16.32
CA THR A 175 -0.71 -0.41 17.31
C THR A 175 -0.78 0.33 18.66
N THR A 176 0.20 1.18 18.95
CA THR A 176 0.39 1.93 20.20
C THR A 176 -0.22 3.33 20.19
N GLY A 177 -0.99 3.70 19.16
CA GLY A 177 -1.67 4.98 19.04
C GLY A 177 -0.85 6.11 18.38
N ARG A 178 0.48 6.05 18.36
CA ARG A 178 1.33 7.01 17.62
C ARG A 178 1.79 6.40 16.28
N PRO A 179 1.74 7.15 15.17
CA PRO A 179 2.24 6.68 13.89
C PRO A 179 3.73 6.35 13.93
N LYS A 180 4.12 5.22 13.31
CA LYS A 180 5.53 4.81 13.13
C LYS A 180 6.00 5.18 11.73
N ALA A 181 7.25 5.63 11.59
CA ALA A 181 7.86 6.03 10.32
C ALA A 181 8.61 4.84 9.67
N SER A 182 7.92 4.04 8.85
CA SER A 182 8.53 2.94 8.10
C SER A 182 9.53 3.47 7.07
N GLN A 183 10.76 2.97 7.09
CA GLN A 183 11.81 3.40 6.17
C GLN A 183 11.62 2.81 4.79
N VAL A 184 11.70 3.66 3.76
CA VAL A 184 11.64 3.28 2.34
C VAL A 184 13.05 3.30 1.79
N VAL A 185 13.56 2.10 1.45
CA VAL A 185 14.96 1.91 1.01
C VAL A 185 15.05 1.55 -0.47
N HIS A 186 16.14 1.94 -1.11
CA HIS A 186 16.33 1.74 -2.54
C HIS A 186 16.17 0.28 -2.97
N ARG A 187 16.87 -0.65 -2.29
CA ARG A 187 16.85 -2.09 -2.62
C ARG A 187 15.42 -2.65 -2.63
N ALA A 188 14.70 -2.46 -1.54
CA ALA A 188 13.36 -3.02 -1.40
C ALA A 188 12.38 -2.39 -2.40
N SER A 189 12.53 -1.10 -2.68
CA SER A 189 11.74 -0.39 -3.69
C SER A 189 11.95 -0.96 -5.10
N VAL A 190 13.20 -1.23 -5.48
CA VAL A 190 13.51 -1.84 -6.79
C VAL A 190 12.89 -3.23 -6.90
N HIS A 191 13.03 -4.08 -5.86
CA HIS A 191 12.42 -5.41 -5.87
C HIS A 191 10.89 -5.34 -5.95
N SER A 192 10.27 -4.40 -5.24
CA SER A 192 8.83 -4.19 -5.31
C SER A 192 8.38 -3.79 -6.72
N GLY A 193 9.04 -2.80 -7.35
CA GLY A 193 8.76 -2.41 -8.73
C GLY A 193 8.91 -3.56 -9.72
N MET A 194 9.98 -4.35 -9.60
CA MET A 194 10.21 -5.54 -10.44
C MET A 194 9.14 -6.61 -10.22
N SER A 195 8.69 -6.82 -8.97
CA SER A 195 7.63 -7.79 -8.66
C SER A 195 6.32 -7.41 -9.32
N TYR A 196 5.91 -6.13 -9.23
CA TYR A 196 4.72 -5.65 -9.95
C TYR A 196 4.88 -5.76 -11.46
N GLN A 197 6.01 -5.33 -12.01
CA GLN A 197 6.27 -5.41 -13.45
C GLN A 197 6.13 -6.85 -13.96
N ARG A 198 6.66 -7.84 -13.24
CA ARG A 198 6.63 -9.25 -13.60
C ARG A 198 5.22 -9.84 -13.49
N VAL A 199 4.57 -9.69 -12.32
CA VAL A 199 3.23 -10.27 -12.06
C VAL A 199 2.18 -9.66 -13.00
N LEU A 200 2.25 -8.36 -13.25
CA LEU A 200 1.32 -7.66 -14.12
C LEU A 200 1.71 -7.78 -15.61
N GLN A 201 2.92 -8.26 -15.92
CA GLN A 201 3.44 -8.33 -17.29
C GLN A 201 3.35 -6.96 -17.98
N LEU A 202 3.88 -5.93 -17.32
CA LEU A 202 3.89 -4.57 -17.85
C LEU A 202 4.94 -4.42 -18.95
N GLY A 203 4.61 -3.58 -19.94
CA GLY A 203 5.47 -3.24 -21.06
C GLY A 203 5.46 -1.75 -21.38
N PRO A 204 6.24 -1.33 -22.39
CA PRO A 204 6.46 0.10 -22.68
C PRO A 204 5.21 0.83 -23.19
N HIS A 205 4.19 0.13 -23.63
CA HIS A 205 2.93 0.73 -24.12
C HIS A 205 1.86 0.86 -23.03
N ASP A 206 2.19 0.45 -21.80
CA ASP A 206 1.26 0.57 -20.69
C ASP A 206 1.17 2.03 -20.21
N VAL A 207 -0.03 2.35 -19.73
CA VAL A 207 -0.35 3.64 -19.09
C VAL A 207 -0.99 3.32 -17.75
N THR A 208 -0.44 3.88 -16.67
CA THR A 208 -0.99 3.67 -15.32
C THR A 208 -1.55 4.95 -14.71
N ALA A 209 -2.67 4.84 -14.00
CA ALA A 209 -3.24 5.96 -13.25
C ALA A 209 -2.83 5.90 -11.77
N VAL A 210 -2.00 6.85 -11.34
CA VAL A 210 -1.49 6.96 -9.97
C VAL A 210 -2.54 7.67 -9.11
N LEU A 211 -3.51 6.90 -8.60
CA LEU A 211 -4.60 7.41 -7.75
C LEU A 211 -4.21 7.47 -6.27
N PHE A 212 -3.47 6.46 -5.79
CA PHE A 212 -2.99 6.50 -4.41
C PHE A 212 -2.12 7.72 -4.19
N PRO A 213 -2.33 8.47 -3.10
CA PRO A 213 -1.43 9.57 -2.75
C PRO A 213 0.03 9.11 -2.67
N MET A 214 0.96 9.88 -3.26
CA MET A 214 2.38 9.51 -3.32
C MET A 214 3.10 9.58 -1.96
N TYR A 215 2.43 10.01 -0.91
CA TYR A 215 2.90 9.82 0.47
C TYR A 215 2.61 8.41 1.02
N TYR A 216 1.93 7.54 0.25
CA TYR A 216 1.78 6.11 0.57
C TYR A 216 2.67 5.25 -0.32
N ILE A 217 3.04 4.10 0.24
CA ILE A 217 3.95 3.16 -0.40
C ILE A 217 3.46 2.69 -1.78
N SER A 218 2.14 2.47 -1.94
CA SER A 218 1.55 1.88 -3.15
C SER A 218 1.71 2.75 -4.40
N ALA A 219 1.66 4.09 -4.27
CA ALA A 219 1.80 4.98 -5.42
C ALA A 219 3.16 4.81 -6.12
N MET A 220 4.24 4.80 -5.34
CA MET A 220 5.59 4.63 -5.87
C MET A 220 5.82 3.22 -6.40
N HIS A 221 5.43 2.21 -5.63
CA HIS A 221 5.84 0.83 -5.86
C HIS A 221 4.93 0.08 -6.84
N ALA A 222 3.62 0.34 -6.84
CA ALA A 222 2.70 -0.31 -7.76
C ALA A 222 2.55 0.42 -9.11
N HIS A 223 2.96 1.68 -9.20
CA HIS A 223 2.76 2.48 -10.40
C HIS A 223 4.06 3.06 -10.95
N VAL A 224 4.76 3.93 -10.19
CA VAL A 224 5.87 4.73 -10.71
C VAL A 224 7.07 3.86 -11.06
N LEU A 225 7.56 3.03 -10.12
CA LEU A 225 8.74 2.20 -10.37
C LEU A 225 8.53 1.14 -11.45
N PRO A 226 7.44 0.34 -11.44
CA PRO A 226 7.21 -0.63 -12.51
C PRO A 226 7.02 0.04 -13.88
N ALA A 227 6.39 1.22 -13.95
CA ALA A 227 6.31 1.99 -15.20
C ALA A 227 7.69 2.42 -15.71
N MET A 228 8.55 2.95 -14.83
CA MET A 228 9.92 3.34 -15.20
C MET A 228 10.77 2.15 -15.65
N LEU A 229 10.61 0.99 -15.03
CA LEU A 229 11.36 -0.23 -15.42
C LEU A 229 11.09 -0.64 -16.86
N VAL A 230 9.94 -0.30 -17.42
CA VAL A 230 9.52 -0.71 -18.77
C VAL A 230 9.32 0.46 -19.75
N GLY A 231 9.50 1.70 -19.35
CA GLY A 231 9.27 2.88 -20.20
C GLY A 231 7.78 3.19 -20.43
N ALA A 232 6.90 2.79 -19.50
CA ALA A 232 5.47 3.09 -19.50
C ALA A 232 5.18 4.50 -18.95
N THR A 233 3.96 4.99 -19.16
CA THR A 233 3.54 6.34 -18.75
C THR A 233 2.75 6.31 -17.46
N CYS A 234 3.04 7.22 -16.53
CA CYS A 234 2.29 7.47 -15.30
C CYS A 234 1.38 8.70 -15.47
N VAL A 235 0.07 8.53 -15.29
CA VAL A 235 -0.89 9.63 -15.18
C VAL A 235 -1.07 9.95 -13.70
N LEU A 236 -0.66 11.13 -13.26
CA LEU A 236 -0.87 11.58 -11.89
C LEU A 236 -2.32 12.01 -11.72
N VAL A 237 -2.99 11.43 -10.74
CA VAL A 237 -4.41 11.67 -10.48
C VAL A 237 -4.59 12.20 -9.06
N ASP A 238 -5.12 13.40 -8.95
CA ASP A 238 -5.49 14.00 -7.67
C ASP A 238 -6.98 14.30 -7.66
N THR A 239 -7.79 13.29 -7.34
CA THR A 239 -9.24 13.42 -7.30
C THR A 239 -9.86 12.53 -6.23
N THR A 240 -10.96 13.02 -5.65
CA THR A 240 -11.86 12.24 -4.78
C THR A 240 -13.16 11.88 -5.49
N SER A 241 -13.31 12.23 -6.79
CA SER A 241 -14.49 11.94 -7.61
C SER A 241 -14.31 10.67 -8.42
N PRO A 242 -15.12 9.62 -8.20
CA PRO A 242 -15.10 8.40 -9.02
C PRO A 242 -15.39 8.70 -10.50
N THR A 243 -16.29 9.65 -10.79
CA THR A 243 -16.61 10.07 -12.16
C THR A 243 -15.38 10.66 -12.85
N ALA A 244 -14.70 11.62 -12.22
CA ALA A 244 -13.48 12.21 -12.77
C ALA A 244 -12.38 11.16 -12.97
N TYR A 245 -12.27 10.20 -12.06
CA TYR A 245 -11.31 9.10 -12.20
C TYR A 245 -11.62 8.19 -13.39
N VAL A 246 -12.86 7.78 -13.58
CA VAL A 246 -13.29 6.97 -14.73
C VAL A 246 -13.06 7.72 -16.05
N ASP A 247 -13.27 9.05 -16.06
CA ASP A 247 -12.96 9.88 -17.24
C ASP A 247 -11.45 9.91 -17.53
N VAL A 248 -10.60 10.00 -16.51
CA VAL A 248 -9.13 9.87 -16.68
C VAL A 248 -8.78 8.50 -17.26
N LEU A 249 -9.33 7.40 -16.73
CA LEU A 249 -9.09 6.05 -17.25
C LEU A 249 -9.40 5.96 -18.76
N ARG A 250 -10.50 6.58 -19.18
CA ARG A 250 -10.95 6.57 -20.57
C ARG A 250 -10.10 7.50 -21.45
N VAL A 251 -9.96 8.78 -21.07
CA VAL A 251 -9.31 9.82 -21.89
C VAL A 251 -7.82 9.57 -22.06
N ARG A 252 -7.17 9.07 -21.00
CA ARG A 252 -5.73 8.76 -21.03
C ARG A 252 -5.43 7.32 -21.48
N ALA A 253 -6.45 6.57 -21.91
CA ALA A 253 -6.31 5.18 -22.34
C ALA A 253 -5.53 4.31 -21.34
N VAL A 254 -5.87 4.41 -20.05
CA VAL A 254 -5.19 3.71 -18.96
C VAL A 254 -5.33 2.20 -19.14
N THR A 255 -4.21 1.48 -19.09
CA THR A 255 -4.15 0.02 -19.27
C THR A 255 -4.08 -0.73 -17.93
N TRP A 256 -3.58 -0.05 -16.88
CA TRP A 256 -3.38 -0.58 -15.54
C TRP A 256 -3.88 0.39 -14.48
N ALA A 257 -4.75 -0.09 -13.59
CA ALA A 257 -5.31 0.70 -12.50
C ALA A 257 -5.36 -0.09 -11.19
N TYR A 258 -5.07 0.59 -10.07
CA TYR A 258 -5.07 0.00 -8.74
C TYR A 258 -5.74 0.96 -7.75
N ALA A 259 -6.69 0.45 -6.97
CA ALA A 259 -7.36 1.20 -5.92
C ALA A 259 -7.83 0.28 -4.79
N VAL A 260 -8.34 0.88 -3.71
CA VAL A 260 -8.99 0.11 -2.63
C VAL A 260 -10.34 -0.45 -3.11
N PRO A 261 -10.82 -1.59 -2.57
CA PRO A 261 -12.10 -2.19 -2.97
C PRO A 261 -13.30 -1.24 -2.90
N SER A 262 -13.36 -0.38 -1.87
CA SER A 262 -14.43 0.61 -1.74
C SER A 262 -14.45 1.63 -2.88
N TRP A 263 -13.29 1.99 -3.44
CA TRP A 263 -13.22 2.87 -4.61
C TRP A 263 -13.80 2.22 -5.86
N TRP A 264 -13.49 0.94 -6.08
CA TRP A 264 -14.06 0.20 -7.20
C TRP A 264 -15.58 0.04 -7.11
N ARG A 265 -16.14 -0.10 -5.90
CA ARG A 265 -17.61 -0.08 -5.70
C ARG A 265 -18.22 1.25 -6.14
N LEU A 266 -17.55 2.37 -5.90
CA LEU A 266 -18.00 3.68 -6.35
C LEU A 266 -17.87 3.81 -7.89
N CYS A 267 -16.76 3.36 -8.47
CA CYS A 267 -16.55 3.39 -9.93
C CYS A 267 -17.57 2.54 -10.70
N LEU A 268 -17.98 1.39 -10.16
CA LEU A 268 -19.03 0.55 -10.74
C LEU A 268 -20.39 1.27 -10.91
N ARG A 269 -20.63 2.34 -10.12
CA ARG A 269 -21.85 3.16 -10.21
C ARG A 269 -21.73 4.29 -11.23
N VAL A 270 -20.54 4.51 -11.79
CA VAL A 270 -20.30 5.57 -12.77
C VAL A 270 -20.73 5.11 -14.16
N PRO A 271 -21.59 5.86 -14.87
CA PRO A 271 -21.94 5.54 -16.26
C PRO A 271 -20.70 5.44 -17.15
N GLY A 272 -20.64 4.39 -17.98
CA GLY A 272 -19.52 4.15 -18.89
C GLY A 272 -18.28 3.51 -18.23
N PHE A 273 -18.32 3.11 -16.96
CA PHE A 273 -17.23 2.34 -16.35
C PHE A 273 -16.95 1.01 -17.06
N ALA A 274 -18.01 0.37 -17.59
CA ALA A 274 -17.88 -0.84 -18.41
C ALA A 274 -17.28 -0.57 -19.81
N GLU A 275 -17.12 0.69 -20.21
CA GLU A 275 -16.64 1.12 -21.52
C GLU A 275 -15.21 1.68 -21.43
N LEU A 276 -14.27 0.87 -20.93
CA LEU A 276 -12.85 1.20 -20.77
C LEU A 276 -12.00 0.25 -21.64
N PRO A 277 -11.98 0.45 -22.97
CA PRO A 277 -11.40 -0.51 -23.93
C PRO A 277 -9.88 -0.68 -23.78
N ALA A 278 -9.19 0.31 -23.24
CA ALA A 278 -7.74 0.23 -23.01
C ALA A 278 -7.39 -0.51 -21.71
N LEU A 279 -8.32 -0.57 -20.73
CA LEU A 279 -8.04 -1.16 -19.43
C LEU A 279 -7.92 -2.70 -19.57
N THR A 280 -6.76 -3.23 -19.24
CA THR A 280 -6.46 -4.67 -19.35
C THR A 280 -6.18 -5.31 -18.00
N ARG A 281 -5.84 -4.50 -16.97
CA ARG A 281 -5.48 -4.97 -15.63
C ARG A 281 -6.08 -4.03 -14.59
N LEU A 282 -6.70 -4.62 -13.57
CA LEU A 282 -7.27 -3.91 -12.43
C LEU A 282 -6.88 -4.64 -11.15
N ALA A 283 -6.30 -3.93 -10.19
CA ALA A 283 -6.03 -4.48 -8.87
C ALA A 283 -6.87 -3.81 -7.79
N ALA A 284 -7.15 -4.60 -6.76
CA ALA A 284 -7.63 -4.13 -5.47
C ALA A 284 -6.61 -4.48 -4.39
N GLY A 285 -6.53 -3.70 -3.32
CA GLY A 285 -5.69 -4.00 -2.17
C GLY A 285 -5.79 -2.96 -1.07
N GLY A 286 -5.04 -3.17 0.01
CA GLY A 286 -5.11 -2.33 1.20
C GLY A 286 -6.32 -2.59 2.10
N ALA A 287 -7.27 -3.42 1.65
CA ALA A 287 -8.42 -3.94 2.38
C ALA A 287 -8.84 -5.28 1.75
N PRO A 288 -9.63 -6.13 2.43
CA PRO A 288 -10.13 -7.37 1.85
C PRO A 288 -10.88 -7.14 0.53
N PHE A 289 -10.68 -8.02 -0.45
CA PHE A 289 -11.35 -7.99 -1.75
C PHE A 289 -12.57 -8.92 -1.73
N PRO A 290 -13.80 -8.42 -1.50
CA PRO A 290 -14.96 -9.26 -1.30
C PRO A 290 -15.41 -9.96 -2.59
N ALA A 291 -15.95 -11.18 -2.46
CA ALA A 291 -16.35 -12.01 -3.59
C ALA A 291 -17.47 -11.38 -4.45
N ASP A 292 -18.39 -10.64 -3.83
CA ASP A 292 -19.47 -9.92 -4.54
C ASP A 292 -18.90 -8.78 -5.43
N LEU A 293 -17.89 -8.04 -4.92
CA LEU A 293 -17.20 -7.02 -5.71
C LEU A 293 -16.41 -7.65 -6.85
N LEU A 294 -15.72 -8.77 -6.59
CA LEU A 294 -15.03 -9.52 -7.65
C LEU A 294 -16.01 -9.94 -8.76
N GLY A 295 -17.19 -10.47 -8.40
CA GLY A 295 -18.24 -10.84 -9.33
C GLY A 295 -18.77 -9.65 -10.13
N ALA A 296 -19.02 -8.52 -9.48
CA ALA A 296 -19.49 -7.29 -10.11
C ALA A 296 -18.46 -6.73 -11.12
N LEU A 297 -17.16 -6.71 -10.75
CA LEU A 297 -16.09 -6.25 -11.65
C LEU A 297 -15.92 -7.18 -12.85
N ARG A 298 -15.98 -8.51 -12.67
CA ARG A 298 -15.95 -9.46 -13.78
C ARG A 298 -17.14 -9.30 -14.72
N GLY A 299 -18.33 -9.02 -14.18
CA GLY A 299 -19.52 -8.73 -14.98
C GLY A 299 -19.40 -7.45 -15.81
N ALA A 300 -18.85 -6.39 -15.21
CA ALA A 300 -18.69 -5.09 -15.88
C ALA A 300 -17.50 -5.08 -16.87
N LEU A 301 -16.42 -5.77 -16.56
CA LEU A 301 -15.13 -5.73 -17.26
C LEU A 301 -14.62 -7.16 -17.55
N PRO A 302 -15.31 -7.97 -18.38
CA PRO A 302 -15.04 -9.40 -18.54
C PRO A 302 -13.66 -9.70 -19.17
N ALA A 303 -13.06 -8.77 -19.91
CA ALA A 303 -11.74 -8.92 -20.54
C ALA A 303 -10.58 -8.44 -19.65
N VAL A 304 -10.87 -7.78 -18.53
CA VAL A 304 -9.87 -7.21 -17.63
C VAL A 304 -9.39 -8.25 -16.63
N ARG A 305 -8.07 -8.43 -16.54
CA ARG A 305 -7.48 -9.31 -15.53
C ARG A 305 -7.52 -8.62 -14.16
N LEU A 306 -8.02 -9.34 -13.16
CA LEU A 306 -8.18 -8.85 -11.79
C LEU A 306 -7.04 -9.37 -10.90
N TYR A 307 -6.62 -8.55 -9.93
CA TYR A 307 -5.57 -8.89 -8.99
C TYR A 307 -5.97 -8.45 -7.59
N ASP A 308 -5.68 -9.29 -6.58
CA ASP A 308 -5.75 -8.91 -5.16
C ASP A 308 -4.33 -8.75 -4.62
N VAL A 309 -4.04 -7.60 -4.01
CA VAL A 309 -2.71 -7.22 -3.55
C VAL A 309 -2.70 -7.06 -2.04
N TYR A 310 -1.99 -7.95 -1.38
CA TYR A 310 -1.72 -7.85 0.05
C TYR A 310 -0.29 -7.35 0.29
N GLY A 311 -0.15 -6.40 1.19
CA GLY A 311 1.12 -5.87 1.64
C GLY A 311 0.99 -4.73 2.64
N LEU A 312 2.10 -4.36 3.21
CA LEU A 312 2.25 -3.32 4.21
C LEU A 312 3.27 -2.28 3.73
N SER A 313 3.36 -1.15 4.43
CA SER A 313 4.43 -0.18 4.18
C SER A 313 5.80 -0.81 4.46
N GLU A 314 5.86 -1.66 5.46
CA GLU A 314 7.05 -2.36 5.92
C GLU A 314 7.53 -3.45 4.95
N THR A 315 6.67 -3.90 4.01
CA THR A 315 7.05 -4.82 2.93
C THR A 315 7.18 -4.13 1.58
N HIS A 316 7.26 -2.80 1.56
CA HIS A 316 7.31 -1.98 0.34
C HIS A 316 6.21 -2.30 -0.68
N SER A 317 5.06 -2.83 -0.20
CA SER A 317 3.98 -3.32 -1.05
C SER A 317 4.49 -3.87 -2.41
N PRO A 318 4.23 -5.11 -2.82
CA PRO A 318 3.36 -6.11 -2.19
C PRO A 318 4.13 -7.15 -1.36
N GLY A 319 3.43 -7.90 -0.49
CA GLY A 319 3.94 -9.14 0.10
C GLY A 319 3.48 -10.37 -0.66
N CYS A 320 2.16 -10.40 -0.98
CA CYS A 320 1.51 -11.43 -1.76
C CYS A 320 0.62 -10.81 -2.85
N ILE A 321 0.42 -11.53 -3.96
CA ILE A 321 -0.54 -11.17 -5.00
C ILE A 321 -1.31 -12.41 -5.44
N LEU A 322 -2.65 -12.31 -5.47
CA LEU A 322 -3.53 -13.27 -6.12
C LEU A 322 -3.80 -12.79 -7.55
N THR A 323 -3.41 -13.58 -8.53
CA THR A 323 -3.57 -13.25 -9.95
C THR A 323 -4.94 -13.69 -10.47
N ASP A 324 -5.35 -13.16 -11.62
CA ASP A 324 -6.64 -13.43 -12.23
C ASP A 324 -6.96 -14.92 -12.39
N SER A 325 -6.01 -15.71 -12.88
CA SER A 325 -6.18 -17.15 -13.07
C SER A 325 -6.28 -17.94 -11.75
N GLN A 326 -5.74 -17.40 -10.66
CA GLN A 326 -5.72 -18.05 -9.35
C GLN A 326 -7.03 -17.82 -8.56
N PHE A 327 -7.86 -16.83 -8.91
CA PHE A 327 -9.16 -16.65 -8.26
C PHE A 327 -10.03 -17.91 -8.35
N THR A 328 -9.91 -18.67 -9.46
CA THR A 328 -10.56 -19.99 -9.54
C THR A 328 -9.87 -20.96 -8.60
N GLY A 329 -10.57 -21.35 -7.54
CA GLY A 329 -10.07 -22.28 -6.50
C GLY A 329 -9.40 -21.63 -5.31
N HIS A 330 -8.99 -20.35 -5.39
CA HIS A 330 -8.29 -19.66 -4.29
C HIS A 330 -8.90 -18.30 -3.91
N ALA A 331 -10.14 -18.03 -4.30
CA ALA A 331 -10.87 -16.85 -3.87
C ALA A 331 -10.91 -16.74 -2.33
N GLY A 332 -10.74 -15.49 -1.83
CA GLY A 332 -10.63 -15.21 -0.39
C GLY A 332 -9.25 -15.47 0.21
N THR A 333 -8.25 -15.86 -0.62
CA THR A 333 -6.83 -15.76 -0.26
C THR A 333 -6.24 -14.49 -0.88
N VAL A 334 -5.11 -14.05 -0.36
CA VAL A 334 -4.33 -12.92 -0.93
C VAL A 334 -3.22 -13.38 -1.88
N GLY A 335 -3.30 -14.62 -2.35
CA GLY A 335 -2.32 -15.22 -3.25
C GLY A 335 -1.15 -15.87 -2.52
N ARG A 336 -0.04 -16.02 -3.23
CA ARG A 336 1.22 -16.54 -2.73
C ARG A 336 2.20 -15.40 -2.47
N PRO A 337 3.19 -15.59 -1.58
CA PRO A 337 4.34 -14.71 -1.51
C PRO A 337 4.98 -14.52 -2.89
N LEU A 338 5.52 -13.34 -3.13
CA LEU A 338 6.26 -13.05 -4.36
C LEU A 338 7.56 -13.85 -4.43
N ASP A 339 8.14 -13.99 -5.64
CA ASP A 339 9.36 -14.76 -5.87
C ASP A 339 10.54 -14.38 -4.96
N CYS A 340 10.60 -13.11 -4.51
CA CYS A 340 11.64 -12.61 -3.60
C CYS A 340 11.17 -12.46 -2.16
N MET A 341 10.07 -13.13 -1.78
CA MET A 341 9.48 -13.13 -0.45
C MET A 341 9.18 -14.56 0.00
N GLU A 342 9.24 -14.77 1.31
CA GLU A 342 8.84 -15.99 2.00
C GLU A 342 7.77 -15.63 3.03
N ALA A 343 6.87 -16.56 3.31
CA ALA A 343 5.85 -16.42 4.34
C ALA A 343 5.79 -17.66 5.22
N VAL A 344 5.67 -17.45 6.51
CA VAL A 344 5.38 -18.52 7.50
C VAL A 344 4.29 -18.04 8.43
N VAL A 345 3.60 -19.00 9.04
CA VAL A 345 2.64 -18.74 10.11
C VAL A 345 3.22 -19.31 11.39
N ARG A 346 3.22 -18.54 12.48
CA ARG A 346 3.79 -18.92 13.77
C ARG A 346 2.74 -18.97 14.87
N SER A 347 2.97 -19.88 15.82
CA SER A 347 2.22 -19.93 17.08
C SER A 347 2.60 -18.78 17.99
N ASP A 348 1.83 -18.61 19.08
CA ASP A 348 2.12 -17.64 20.14
C ASP A 348 3.49 -17.90 20.83
N ASP A 349 4.01 -19.14 20.74
CA ASP A 349 5.35 -19.53 21.22
C ASP A 349 6.47 -19.32 20.17
N GLY A 350 6.16 -18.75 19.01
CA GLY A 350 7.11 -18.44 17.94
C GLY A 350 7.52 -19.63 17.08
N LEU A 351 6.83 -20.77 17.17
CA LEU A 351 7.11 -21.98 16.37
C LEU A 351 6.36 -21.90 15.04
N ASP A 352 7.03 -22.28 13.95
CA ASP A 352 6.40 -22.39 12.63
C ASP A 352 5.30 -23.46 12.65
N LEU A 353 4.11 -23.11 12.17
CA LEU A 353 2.94 -23.96 12.15
C LEU A 353 2.82 -24.75 10.84
N PRO A 354 2.26 -25.96 10.84
CA PRO A 354 2.01 -26.72 9.61
C PRO A 354 0.93 -26.04 8.75
N PRO A 355 0.87 -26.37 7.43
CA PRO A 355 -0.14 -25.85 6.54
C PRO A 355 -1.57 -26.05 7.08
N GLY A 356 -2.41 -25.00 6.95
CA GLY A 356 -3.81 -24.99 7.37
C GLY A 356 -4.05 -24.49 8.78
N GLU A 357 -3.05 -24.48 9.65
CA GLU A 357 -3.20 -23.98 11.02
C GLU A 357 -3.15 -22.44 11.06
N PRO A 358 -3.99 -21.78 11.88
CA PRO A 358 -3.99 -20.33 12.01
C PRO A 358 -2.93 -19.86 13.00
N GLY A 359 -2.25 -18.77 12.70
CA GLY A 359 -1.28 -18.12 13.57
C GLY A 359 -0.84 -16.78 13.04
N GLU A 360 0.19 -16.19 13.64
CA GLU A 360 0.75 -14.91 13.22
C GLU A 360 1.52 -15.05 11.90
N LEU A 361 1.20 -14.18 10.94
CA LEU A 361 1.87 -14.14 9.63
C LEU A 361 3.19 -13.39 9.73
N TRP A 362 4.27 -14.05 9.36
CA TRP A 362 5.60 -13.48 9.25
C TRP A 362 6.08 -13.53 7.80
N LEU A 363 6.70 -12.43 7.35
CA LEU A 363 7.24 -12.29 5.99
C LEU A 363 8.74 -12.03 6.03
N ARG A 364 9.50 -12.66 5.13
CA ARG A 364 10.92 -12.44 4.94
C ARG A 364 11.25 -12.24 3.47
N GLY A 365 12.24 -11.41 3.16
CA GLY A 365 12.72 -11.24 1.79
C GLY A 365 13.20 -9.83 1.48
N SER A 366 13.53 -9.60 0.22
CA SER A 366 14.16 -8.37 -0.24
C SER A 366 13.26 -7.14 -0.18
N LEU A 367 11.95 -7.30 0.07
CA LEU A 367 11.00 -6.21 0.20
C LEU A 367 10.84 -5.71 1.65
N VAL A 368 11.38 -6.42 2.64
CA VAL A 368 11.24 -6.02 4.05
C VAL A 368 12.05 -4.74 4.30
N THR A 369 11.42 -3.77 4.99
CA THR A 369 12.04 -2.51 5.42
C THR A 369 13.25 -2.74 6.31
N THR A 370 14.15 -1.76 6.39
CA THR A 370 15.23 -1.73 7.39
C THR A 370 14.75 -1.35 8.79
N GLY A 371 13.46 -1.05 8.95
CA GLY A 371 12.83 -0.73 10.23
C GLY A 371 12.13 0.62 10.26
N TYR A 372 11.98 1.14 11.46
CA TYR A 372 11.32 2.41 11.74
C TYR A 372 12.34 3.49 12.06
N ARG A 373 12.24 4.65 11.41
CA ARG A 373 13.12 5.80 11.64
C ARG A 373 12.97 6.29 13.08
N HIS A 374 14.09 6.49 13.76
CA HIS A 374 14.19 6.94 15.15
C HIS A 374 13.50 6.04 16.19
N ASP A 375 13.16 4.79 15.82
CA ASP A 375 12.55 3.83 16.75
C ASP A 375 13.22 2.44 16.64
N PRO A 376 14.44 2.28 17.19
CA PRO A 376 15.14 1.01 17.18
C PRO A 376 14.45 -0.07 18.02
N ALA A 377 13.69 0.31 19.05
CA ALA A 377 12.95 -0.64 19.87
C ALA A 377 11.78 -1.25 19.10
N ALA A 378 10.97 -0.43 18.39
CA ALA A 378 9.91 -0.93 17.53
C ALA A 378 10.48 -1.74 16.35
N THR A 379 11.66 -1.37 15.84
CA THR A 379 12.35 -2.12 14.77
C THR A 379 12.72 -3.52 15.24
N ALA A 380 13.41 -3.62 16.41
CA ALA A 380 13.82 -4.91 16.97
C ALA A 380 12.62 -5.80 17.36
N ALA A 381 11.51 -5.22 17.77
CA ALA A 381 10.29 -5.97 18.08
C ALA A 381 9.58 -6.49 16.81
N ALA A 382 9.65 -5.75 15.70
CA ALA A 382 8.95 -6.11 14.47
C ALA A 382 9.78 -6.97 13.52
N ILE A 383 11.13 -6.92 13.58
CA ILE A 383 12.02 -7.66 12.69
C ILE A 383 12.95 -8.53 13.52
N VAL A 384 12.75 -9.84 13.45
CA VAL A 384 13.52 -10.85 14.18
C VAL A 384 14.12 -11.82 13.17
N ASP A 385 15.45 -11.96 13.16
CA ASP A 385 16.19 -12.86 12.25
C ASP A 385 15.79 -12.68 10.76
N GLY A 386 15.55 -11.43 10.34
CA GLY A 386 15.14 -11.08 8.99
C GLY A 386 13.65 -11.32 8.68
N TRP A 387 12.90 -11.88 9.61
CA TRP A 387 11.45 -12.03 9.54
C TRP A 387 10.74 -10.80 10.11
N PHE A 388 9.80 -10.29 9.35
CA PHE A 388 8.94 -9.18 9.76
C PHE A 388 7.59 -9.73 10.25
N ASP A 389 7.23 -9.38 11.49
CA ASP A 389 5.89 -9.61 12.05
C ASP A 389 4.89 -8.64 11.42
N THR A 390 3.93 -9.18 10.68
CA THR A 390 2.91 -8.37 9.98
C THR A 390 1.83 -7.83 10.92
N GLY A 391 1.67 -8.43 12.09
CA GLY A 391 0.54 -8.21 12.99
C GLY A 391 -0.80 -8.71 12.42
N ASP A 392 -0.77 -9.55 11.39
CA ASP A 392 -1.93 -10.22 10.82
C ASP A 392 -1.96 -11.69 11.23
N ILE A 393 -3.15 -12.21 11.51
CA ILE A 393 -3.39 -13.64 11.68
C ILE A 393 -3.76 -14.24 10.33
N ALA A 394 -3.11 -15.34 9.96
CA ALA A 394 -3.32 -15.95 8.66
C ALA A 394 -3.28 -17.49 8.73
N ARG A 395 -3.67 -18.12 7.63
CA ARG A 395 -3.39 -19.53 7.31
C ARG A 395 -2.68 -19.61 5.98
N ILE A 396 -1.75 -20.56 5.86
CA ILE A 396 -1.10 -20.89 4.59
C ILE A 396 -1.50 -22.32 4.24
N CYS A 397 -2.13 -22.54 3.09
CA CYS A 397 -2.51 -23.89 2.66
C CYS A 397 -1.30 -24.65 2.10
N GLU A 398 -1.43 -25.97 1.87
CA GLU A 398 -0.37 -26.86 1.32
C GLU A 398 0.20 -26.35 -0.02
N HIS A 399 -0.57 -25.58 -0.79
CA HIS A 399 -0.13 -24.96 -2.04
C HIS A 399 0.50 -23.58 -1.87
N GLY A 400 0.73 -23.10 -0.63
CA GLY A 400 1.38 -21.84 -0.33
C GLY A 400 0.50 -20.59 -0.48
N PHE A 401 -0.84 -20.74 -0.66
CA PHE A 401 -1.74 -19.59 -0.68
C PHE A 401 -2.04 -19.10 0.74
N VAL A 402 -1.90 -17.79 0.92
CA VAL A 402 -2.09 -17.11 2.20
C VAL A 402 -3.54 -16.60 2.30
N ARG A 403 -4.23 -16.94 3.37
CA ARG A 403 -5.54 -16.38 3.73
C ARG A 403 -5.37 -15.54 4.99
N ILE A 404 -5.64 -14.25 4.89
CA ILE A 404 -5.69 -13.36 6.06
C ILE A 404 -7.01 -13.62 6.77
N LEU A 405 -6.95 -13.88 8.08
CA LEU A 405 -8.10 -14.15 8.93
C LEU A 405 -8.52 -12.92 9.72
N ASP A 406 -7.53 -12.19 10.27
CA ASP A 406 -7.80 -10.97 11.03
C ASP A 406 -6.48 -10.20 11.28
N ARG A 407 -6.60 -9.03 11.92
CA ARG A 407 -5.50 -8.37 12.63
C ARG A 407 -5.35 -8.98 14.01
N SER A 408 -4.13 -9.22 14.47
CA SER A 408 -3.86 -9.76 15.82
C SER A 408 -4.57 -8.94 16.91
N LYS A 409 -4.54 -7.61 16.79
CA LYS A 409 -5.21 -6.67 17.71
C LYS A 409 -6.74 -6.59 17.59
N ASP A 410 -7.31 -7.11 16.52
CA ASP A 410 -8.75 -7.07 16.23
C ASP A 410 -9.42 -8.44 16.49
N MET A 411 -8.63 -9.49 16.64
CA MET A 411 -9.06 -10.81 17.05
C MET A 411 -9.72 -10.74 18.44
N ILE A 412 -10.86 -11.38 18.59
CA ILE A 412 -11.65 -11.36 19.81
C ILE A 412 -11.36 -12.63 20.62
N ASN A 413 -10.91 -12.48 21.85
CA ASN A 413 -10.64 -13.61 22.74
C ASN A 413 -11.81 -13.81 23.71
N ARG A 414 -12.76 -14.66 23.33
CA ARG A 414 -13.92 -14.97 24.14
C ARG A 414 -13.68 -16.23 24.98
N GLY A 415 -13.27 -16.05 26.23
CA GLY A 415 -13.07 -17.17 27.16
C GLY A 415 -12.02 -18.17 26.67
N GLY A 416 -10.94 -17.71 26.03
CA GLY A 416 -9.90 -18.56 25.42
C GLY A 416 -10.18 -18.98 23.98
N THR A 417 -11.40 -18.73 23.46
CA THR A 417 -11.73 -19.02 22.06
C THR A 417 -11.39 -17.81 21.20
N LYS A 418 -10.51 -17.98 20.23
CA LYS A 418 -10.12 -16.96 19.24
C LYS A 418 -11.22 -16.84 18.18
N ILE A 419 -11.83 -15.65 18.03
CA ILE A 419 -12.84 -15.32 17.02
C ILE A 419 -12.25 -14.26 16.10
N PHE A 420 -12.24 -14.55 14.82
CA PHE A 420 -11.71 -13.63 13.81
C PHE A 420 -12.83 -12.66 13.40
N SER A 421 -12.66 -11.39 13.78
CA SER A 421 -13.66 -10.34 13.53
C SER A 421 -13.96 -10.19 12.04
N ALA A 422 -12.94 -10.33 11.19
CA ALA A 422 -13.08 -10.21 9.73
C ALA A 422 -13.94 -11.35 9.13
N GLU A 423 -13.86 -12.57 9.64
CA GLU A 423 -14.72 -13.69 9.18
C GLU A 423 -16.20 -13.43 9.52
N VAL A 424 -16.46 -12.89 10.70
CA VAL A 424 -17.84 -12.52 11.11
C VAL A 424 -18.36 -11.37 10.26
N GLU A 425 -17.52 -10.35 9.96
CA GLU A 425 -17.86 -9.25 9.06
C GLU A 425 -18.18 -9.74 7.65
N GLU A 426 -17.37 -10.64 7.11
CA GLU A 426 -17.58 -11.22 5.77
C GLU A 426 -18.93 -11.96 5.71
N LEU A 427 -19.22 -12.76 6.72
CA LEU A 427 -20.52 -13.47 6.83
C LEU A 427 -21.69 -12.50 6.94
N LEU A 428 -21.55 -11.42 7.72
CA LEU A 428 -22.61 -10.43 7.88
C LEU A 428 -22.88 -9.66 6.60
N ARG A 429 -21.85 -9.33 5.80
CA ARG A 429 -22.00 -8.68 4.49
C ARG A 429 -22.68 -9.57 3.44
N GLN A 430 -22.72 -10.88 3.63
CA GLN A 430 -23.47 -11.80 2.77
C GLN A 430 -24.99 -11.76 3.04
N HIS A 431 -25.43 -11.12 4.14
CA HIS A 431 -26.86 -10.95 4.41
C HIS A 431 -27.47 -9.90 3.48
N PRO A 432 -28.60 -10.20 2.79
CA PRO A 432 -29.17 -9.30 1.77
C PRO A 432 -29.51 -7.88 2.25
N ALA A 433 -29.83 -7.72 3.53
CA ALA A 433 -30.15 -6.43 4.15
C ALA A 433 -28.94 -5.68 4.71
N VAL A 434 -27.71 -6.23 4.64
CA VAL A 434 -26.49 -5.60 5.16
C VAL A 434 -25.70 -5.00 4.03
N GLU A 435 -25.47 -3.70 4.10
CA GLU A 435 -24.62 -2.96 3.15
C GLU A 435 -23.16 -2.96 3.61
N ASP A 436 -22.90 -2.78 4.93
CA ASP A 436 -21.56 -2.84 5.49
C ASP A 436 -21.60 -3.33 6.95
N ALA A 437 -20.47 -3.91 7.40
CA ALA A 437 -20.35 -4.48 8.73
C ALA A 437 -18.96 -4.24 9.32
N ALA A 438 -18.93 -3.91 10.62
CA ALA A 438 -17.73 -3.90 11.44
C ALA A 438 -17.96 -4.71 12.70
N VAL A 439 -16.98 -5.54 13.08
CA VAL A 439 -17.03 -6.39 14.26
C VAL A 439 -15.83 -6.10 15.15
N ILE A 440 -16.06 -5.95 16.45
CA ILE A 440 -15.02 -5.72 17.46
C ILE A 440 -15.25 -6.59 18.70
N GLY A 441 -14.18 -6.84 19.45
CA GLY A 441 -14.24 -7.29 20.82
C GLY A 441 -14.61 -6.13 21.75
N VAL A 442 -15.54 -6.39 22.68
CA VAL A 442 -15.90 -5.46 23.76
C VAL A 442 -15.77 -6.17 25.10
N PRO A 443 -15.44 -5.46 26.19
CA PRO A 443 -15.30 -6.07 27.51
C PRO A 443 -16.56 -6.85 27.92
N ASP A 444 -16.37 -8.05 28.46
CA ASP A 444 -17.41 -8.93 28.98
C ASP A 444 -16.99 -9.52 30.32
N THR A 445 -17.84 -9.40 31.31
CA THR A 445 -17.54 -9.81 32.70
C THR A 445 -17.36 -11.31 32.90
N LEU A 446 -17.92 -12.15 32.01
CA LEU A 446 -17.86 -13.60 32.12
C LEU A 446 -16.81 -14.22 31.18
N ALA A 447 -16.71 -13.69 29.98
CA ALA A 447 -15.86 -14.28 28.92
C ALA A 447 -14.61 -13.43 28.58
N GLY A 448 -14.32 -12.36 29.35
CA GLY A 448 -13.25 -11.42 29.05
C GLY A 448 -13.65 -10.49 27.92
N GLU A 449 -13.95 -11.03 26.75
CA GLU A 449 -14.49 -10.29 25.61
C GLU A 449 -15.77 -10.91 25.05
N ALA A 450 -16.59 -10.07 24.43
CA ALA A 450 -17.76 -10.46 23.65
C ALA A 450 -17.75 -9.82 22.27
N VAL A 451 -18.37 -10.48 21.30
CA VAL A 451 -18.51 -9.96 19.94
C VAL A 451 -19.55 -8.83 19.91
N ALA A 452 -19.18 -7.69 19.35
CA ALA A 452 -20.08 -6.57 19.03
C ALA A 452 -20.05 -6.30 17.53
N ALA A 453 -21.22 -6.26 16.90
CA ALA A 453 -21.37 -5.97 15.47
C ALA A 453 -22.03 -4.60 15.26
N TYR A 454 -21.48 -3.82 14.35
CA TYR A 454 -21.97 -2.53 13.87
C TYR A 454 -22.33 -2.68 12.40
N LEU A 455 -23.58 -2.41 12.06
CA LEU A 455 -24.11 -2.69 10.73
C LEU A 455 -24.68 -1.43 10.07
N VAL A 456 -24.37 -1.27 8.80
CA VAL A 456 -25.11 -0.38 7.90
C VAL A 456 -26.06 -1.26 7.09
N VAL A 457 -27.35 -0.95 7.11
CA VAL A 457 -28.38 -1.77 6.48
C VAL A 457 -29.15 -1.00 5.44
N ASN A 458 -29.58 -1.69 4.38
CA ASN A 458 -30.37 -1.14 3.28
C ASN A 458 -31.86 -1.56 3.37
N ALA A 459 -32.21 -2.42 4.33
CA ALA A 459 -33.56 -2.88 4.61
C ALA A 459 -33.72 -3.15 6.12
N PRO A 460 -34.96 -3.15 6.66
CA PRO A 460 -35.21 -3.47 8.08
C PRO A 460 -34.59 -4.81 8.48
N LEU A 461 -33.84 -4.80 9.57
CA LEU A 461 -33.15 -5.97 10.13
C LEU A 461 -33.10 -5.82 11.65
N THR A 462 -33.33 -6.91 12.37
CA THR A 462 -33.30 -6.94 13.83
C THR A 462 -32.03 -7.62 14.36
N ALA A 463 -31.61 -7.27 15.57
CA ALA A 463 -30.48 -7.93 16.23
C ALA A 463 -30.69 -9.44 16.41
N THR A 464 -31.94 -9.91 16.54
CA THR A 464 -32.29 -11.33 16.64
C THR A 464 -32.00 -12.05 15.31
N GLU A 465 -32.39 -11.47 14.19
CA GLU A 465 -32.14 -12.03 12.86
C GLU A 465 -30.64 -12.06 12.55
N VAL A 466 -29.89 -11.01 12.90
CA VAL A 466 -28.42 -10.97 12.78
C VAL A 466 -27.78 -12.13 13.55
N ARG A 467 -28.19 -12.35 14.81
CA ARG A 467 -27.66 -13.48 15.62
C ARG A 467 -28.04 -14.83 15.02
N ALA A 468 -29.25 -14.99 14.54
CA ALA A 468 -29.71 -16.22 13.90
C ALA A 468 -28.91 -16.48 12.61
N TRP A 469 -28.65 -15.43 11.80
CA TRP A 469 -27.84 -15.54 10.59
C TRP A 469 -26.44 -16.08 10.87
N VAL A 470 -25.78 -15.56 11.91
CA VAL A 470 -24.44 -16.02 12.30
C VAL A 470 -24.48 -17.43 12.84
N ARG A 471 -25.39 -17.74 13.80
CA ARG A 471 -25.50 -19.07 14.44
C ARG A 471 -25.76 -20.22 13.47
N THR A 472 -26.45 -19.94 12.37
CA THR A 472 -26.74 -20.97 11.36
C THR A 472 -25.58 -21.25 10.41
N ARG A 473 -24.52 -20.43 10.43
CA ARG A 473 -23.41 -20.48 9.46
C ARG A 473 -22.03 -20.51 10.10
N MET A 474 -21.93 -20.13 11.36
CA MET A 474 -20.72 -20.17 12.18
C MET A 474 -21.00 -20.78 13.54
N ALA A 475 -19.95 -21.00 14.32
CA ALA A 475 -20.08 -21.45 15.69
C ALA A 475 -20.89 -20.44 16.56
N ASP A 476 -21.68 -20.91 17.47
CA ASP A 476 -22.57 -20.07 18.31
C ASP A 476 -21.83 -18.97 19.08
N TYR A 477 -20.58 -19.25 19.50
CA TYR A 477 -19.77 -18.29 20.23
C TYR A 477 -19.35 -17.06 19.35
N ALA A 478 -19.40 -17.16 18.03
CA ALA A 478 -19.13 -16.05 17.12
C ALA A 478 -20.35 -15.11 16.94
N ALA A 479 -21.54 -15.55 17.40
CA ALA A 479 -22.73 -14.71 17.30
C ALA A 479 -22.61 -13.45 18.17
N PRO A 480 -22.88 -12.25 17.60
CA PRO A 480 -22.69 -10.99 18.32
C PRO A 480 -23.63 -10.87 19.52
N LYS A 481 -23.05 -10.61 20.70
CA LYS A 481 -23.81 -10.29 21.93
C LYS A 481 -24.46 -8.91 21.80
N ARG A 482 -23.76 -7.96 21.15
CA ARG A 482 -24.25 -6.60 20.87
C ARG A 482 -24.38 -6.40 19.37
N VAL A 483 -25.46 -5.76 18.93
CA VAL A 483 -25.69 -5.37 17.53
C VAL A 483 -26.18 -3.93 17.55
N GLU A 484 -25.47 -3.07 16.84
CA GLU A 484 -25.85 -1.66 16.65
C GLU A 484 -25.98 -1.36 15.16
N PHE A 485 -27.01 -0.59 14.81
CA PHE A 485 -27.25 -0.16 13.45
C PHE A 485 -26.81 1.31 13.31
N LEU A 486 -26.06 1.62 12.26
CA LEU A 486 -25.49 2.93 12.00
C LEU A 486 -25.87 3.39 10.59
N ASP A 487 -25.95 4.71 10.37
CA ASP A 487 -26.12 5.28 9.03
C ASP A 487 -24.86 5.09 8.18
N ALA A 488 -23.68 5.13 8.81
CA ALA A 488 -22.39 4.84 8.18
C ALA A 488 -21.37 4.34 9.22
N LEU A 489 -20.45 3.48 8.81
CA LEU A 489 -19.31 3.08 9.64
C LEU A 489 -18.27 4.22 9.69
N PRO A 490 -17.67 4.48 10.87
CA PRO A 490 -16.58 5.44 10.97
C PRO A 490 -15.39 4.99 10.13
N ARG A 491 -14.74 5.95 9.46
CA ARG A 491 -13.57 5.69 8.59
C ARG A 491 -12.38 6.49 9.08
N ASN A 492 -11.21 5.88 9.06
CA ASN A 492 -9.96 6.56 9.34
C ASN A 492 -9.48 7.37 8.10
N ALA A 493 -8.37 8.11 8.25
CA ALA A 493 -7.81 8.97 7.20
C ALA A 493 -7.41 8.23 5.90
N VAL A 494 -7.26 6.91 5.95
CA VAL A 494 -6.96 6.06 4.78
C VAL A 494 -8.22 5.39 4.20
N GLY A 495 -9.41 5.72 4.72
CA GLY A 495 -10.69 5.20 4.25
C GLY A 495 -11.05 3.80 4.78
N LYS A 496 -10.25 3.22 5.67
CA LYS A 496 -10.55 1.94 6.34
C LYS A 496 -11.51 2.16 7.52
N THR A 497 -12.26 1.13 7.90
CA THR A 497 -13.10 1.16 9.10
C THR A 497 -12.28 1.50 10.34
N ASP A 498 -12.73 2.51 11.09
CA ASP A 498 -12.07 2.96 12.32
C ASP A 498 -12.58 2.18 13.54
N LYS A 499 -12.08 0.93 13.69
CA LYS A 499 -12.41 0.07 14.85
C LYS A 499 -12.03 0.68 16.21
N PRO A 500 -10.90 1.42 16.36
CA PRO A 500 -10.62 2.16 17.59
C PRO A 500 -11.75 3.10 18.04
N SER A 501 -12.31 3.90 17.13
CA SER A 501 -13.46 4.77 17.43
C SER A 501 -14.71 3.98 17.85
N LEU A 502 -14.91 2.79 17.29
CA LEU A 502 -16.01 1.92 17.73
C LEU A 502 -15.77 1.35 19.15
N ARG A 503 -14.52 0.96 19.47
CA ARG A 503 -14.15 0.48 20.81
C ARG A 503 -14.32 1.56 21.87
N ALA A 504 -13.96 2.81 21.57
CA ALA A 504 -14.10 3.95 22.49
C ALA A 504 -15.54 4.21 22.96
N ARG A 505 -16.57 3.67 22.26
CA ARG A 505 -17.96 3.74 22.70
C ARG A 505 -18.28 2.81 23.89
N HIS A 506 -17.35 1.90 24.23
CA HIS A 506 -17.52 0.91 25.29
C HIS A 506 -16.49 1.04 26.42
N SER A 507 -15.64 2.08 26.36
CA SER A 507 -14.64 2.43 27.38
C SER A 507 -15.24 3.21 28.53
#